data_39da748aba967a5dc69dfb5bc9d77b01
#
_entry.id   39da748aba967a5dc69dfb5bc9d77b01
#
_cell.length_a   1.000
_cell.length_b   1.000
_cell.length_c   1.000
_cell.angle_alpha   90.00
_cell.angle_beta   90.00
_cell.angle_gamma   90.00
#
_symmetry.space_group_name_H-M   'P 1'
#
loop_
_entity.id
_entity.type
_entity.pdbx_description
1 polymer ?
#
loop_
_entity_poly.entity_id
_entity_poly.type
_entity_poly.pdbx_seq_one_letter_code
_entity_poly.pdbx_strand_id
1 'polypeptide(L)'
;MTAIYSNAKNWLVQADLLAKSGLTDLIAGKDSGAGYGKAIIGDFSIMMPAAYSLVRNRNIMHHETISKDGAWVRYVDGTRLDLKDVQFFWGSAALAQSDHTLLHEDKAKKAELALESILADLAVLNIPDGVKLSISLSNHNPERWADEIKRRVEGTHTFEHLHPVTRSIVTKTVEIVVTGIYPEGFGSIAHCLFGEASLVLDPSELAIALDIGSSTWLITVFNGSGAVIDRHLIEGGAGELHSMIAEALDKRNDKVSLLSKDVKHSPSLVNQGIIEGTFTYGGNHLTGKKFETEYSQCLDQWWSNRIEKFANFVTAGNYLDRAKYLVAWGGGVSLPVVDQNLADLGCVILNNPQFINALGLKLLTQISIGA
;
A
#
# COMPACT_ATOMS: atom_id res chain seq x y z
N MET A 1 -9.30 -16.21 -0.55
CA MET A 1 -7.93 -15.85 -1.03
C MET A 1 -6.94 -16.01 0.11
N THR A 2 -6.01 -16.92 0.01
CA THR A 2 -4.99 -17.12 1.04
C THR A 2 -3.95 -16.00 0.90
N ALA A 3 -3.62 -15.31 1.99
CA ALA A 3 -2.61 -14.26 1.99
C ALA A 3 -1.26 -14.79 1.46
N ILE A 4 -0.91 -14.38 0.27
CA ILE A 4 0.18 -14.96 -0.55
C ILE A 4 1.55 -14.44 -0.12
N TYR A 5 1.63 -13.46 0.77
CA TYR A 5 2.88 -12.75 1.11
C TYR A 5 3.47 -13.02 2.49
N SER A 6 3.11 -14.09 3.16
CA SER A 6 3.71 -14.41 4.46
C SER A 6 5.17 -14.90 4.39
N ASN A 7 5.68 -15.26 3.18
CA ASN A 7 6.98 -15.93 3.09
C ASN A 7 7.66 -15.67 1.73
N ALA A 8 8.94 -15.27 1.75
CA ALA A 8 9.75 -15.00 0.56
C ALA A 8 9.85 -16.18 -0.42
N LYS A 9 9.75 -17.43 0.05
CA LYS A 9 9.75 -18.62 -0.82
C LYS A 9 8.47 -18.72 -1.63
N ASN A 10 7.31 -18.37 -1.05
CA ASN A 10 6.03 -18.42 -1.75
C ASN A 10 5.98 -17.39 -2.90
N TRP A 11 6.56 -16.19 -2.71
CA TRP A 11 6.64 -15.18 -3.77
C TRP A 11 7.38 -15.70 -5.02
N LEU A 12 8.57 -16.32 -4.86
CA LEU A 12 9.34 -16.83 -5.99
C LEU A 12 8.60 -17.91 -6.77
N VAL A 13 7.92 -18.82 -6.07
CA VAL A 13 7.10 -19.88 -6.70
C VAL A 13 5.96 -19.26 -7.50
N GLN A 14 5.31 -18.25 -6.96
CA GLN A 14 4.17 -17.61 -7.61
C GLN A 14 4.57 -16.77 -8.82
N ALA A 15 5.67 -16.02 -8.74
CA ALA A 15 6.22 -15.30 -9.87
C ALA A 15 6.58 -16.25 -11.03
N ASP A 16 7.11 -17.43 -10.72
CA ASP A 16 7.41 -18.46 -11.73
C ASP A 16 6.12 -19.08 -12.32
N LEU A 17 5.12 -19.36 -11.48
CA LEU A 17 3.82 -19.89 -11.93
C LEU A 17 3.07 -18.89 -12.80
N LEU A 18 3.03 -17.61 -12.42
CA LEU A 18 2.36 -16.58 -13.22
C LEU A 18 3.02 -16.41 -14.57
N ALA A 19 4.35 -16.35 -14.62
CA ALA A 19 5.10 -16.24 -15.88
C ALA A 19 4.82 -17.39 -16.87
N LYS A 20 4.50 -18.58 -16.35
CA LYS A 20 4.18 -19.79 -17.12
C LYS A 20 2.69 -20.03 -17.33
N SER A 21 1.83 -19.18 -16.80
CA SER A 21 0.38 -19.40 -16.80
C SER A 21 -0.26 -19.35 -18.19
N GLY A 22 0.41 -18.70 -19.17
CA GLY A 22 -0.16 -18.47 -20.50
C GLY A 22 -1.33 -17.47 -20.51
N LEU A 23 -1.57 -16.74 -19.40
CA LEU A 23 -2.59 -15.71 -19.34
C LEU A 23 -2.24 -14.57 -20.29
N THR A 24 -3.24 -14.12 -21.07
CA THR A 24 -3.15 -12.99 -21.99
C THR A 24 -3.79 -11.73 -21.44
N ASP A 25 -4.69 -11.90 -20.48
CA ASP A 25 -5.46 -10.80 -19.88
C ASP A 25 -5.38 -10.86 -18.36
N LEU A 26 -5.09 -9.73 -17.75
CA LEU A 26 -5.05 -9.56 -16.30
C LEU A 26 -5.96 -8.42 -15.88
N ILE A 27 -6.65 -8.61 -14.77
CA ILE A 27 -7.52 -7.62 -14.15
C ILE A 27 -6.87 -7.17 -12.85
N ALA A 28 -6.80 -5.86 -12.63
CA ALA A 28 -6.11 -5.31 -11.48
C ALA A 28 -6.87 -4.18 -10.79
N GLY A 29 -6.53 -4.00 -9.51
CA GLY A 29 -6.85 -2.80 -8.75
C GLY A 29 -5.61 -2.35 -7.99
N LYS A 30 -5.29 -1.05 -8.06
CA LYS A 30 -4.11 -0.49 -7.40
C LYS A 30 -4.45 0.69 -6.52
N ASP A 31 -4.11 0.55 -5.24
CA ASP A 31 -4.15 1.59 -4.24
C ASP A 31 -2.78 2.26 -4.10
N SER A 32 -2.66 3.51 -4.54
CA SER A 32 -1.45 4.31 -4.47
C SER A 32 -1.31 4.99 -3.10
N GLY A 33 -1.22 4.20 -2.02
CA GLY A 33 -1.05 4.70 -0.67
C GLY A 33 0.23 5.53 -0.47
N ALA A 34 0.23 6.43 0.52
CA ALA A 34 1.35 7.34 0.78
C ALA A 34 2.61 6.61 1.29
N GLY A 35 2.45 5.62 2.18
CA GLY A 35 3.56 4.84 2.71
C GLY A 35 3.86 3.58 1.90
N TYR A 36 2.81 2.93 1.41
CA TYR A 36 2.88 1.69 0.65
C TYR A 36 1.90 1.73 -0.51
N GLY A 37 2.38 1.43 -1.72
CA GLY A 37 1.53 1.05 -2.84
C GLY A 37 1.06 -0.39 -2.67
N LYS A 38 -0.22 -0.65 -2.94
CA LYS A 38 -0.84 -1.98 -2.84
C LYS A 38 -1.57 -2.28 -4.14
N ALA A 39 -1.37 -3.45 -4.67
CA ALA A 39 -2.06 -3.90 -5.88
C ALA A 39 -2.58 -5.32 -5.73
N ILE A 40 -3.72 -5.58 -6.35
CA ILE A 40 -4.21 -6.92 -6.65
C ILE A 40 -4.19 -7.07 -8.17
N ILE A 41 -3.40 -8.03 -8.66
CA ILE A 41 -3.24 -8.30 -10.10
C ILE A 41 -3.56 -9.77 -10.34
N GLY A 42 -4.64 -10.07 -11.06
CA GLY A 42 -5.19 -11.42 -11.06
C GLY A 42 -5.51 -11.86 -9.62
N ASP A 43 -4.98 -12.99 -9.18
CA ASP A 43 -5.13 -13.50 -7.82
C ASP A 43 -3.95 -13.15 -6.90
N PHE A 44 -3.03 -12.31 -7.35
CA PHE A 44 -1.81 -11.95 -6.62
C PHE A 44 -1.97 -10.60 -5.94
N SER A 45 -1.51 -10.52 -4.70
CA SER A 45 -1.42 -9.27 -3.95
C SER A 45 0.03 -8.80 -3.84
N ILE A 46 0.26 -7.52 -4.05
CA ILE A 46 1.56 -6.88 -3.94
C ILE A 46 1.46 -5.70 -2.99
N MET A 47 2.48 -5.53 -2.16
CA MET A 47 2.65 -4.36 -1.33
C MET A 47 4.12 -3.94 -1.36
N MET A 48 4.38 -2.72 -1.82
CA MET A 48 5.73 -2.16 -1.86
C MET A 48 5.76 -0.80 -1.19
N PRO A 49 6.86 -0.44 -0.51
CA PRO A 49 7.08 0.94 -0.07
C PRO A 49 6.88 1.92 -1.22
N ALA A 50 6.21 3.04 -0.97
CA ALA A 50 5.98 4.08 -1.96
C ALA A 50 7.25 4.95 -2.09
N ALA A 51 8.31 4.35 -2.61
CA ALA A 51 9.64 4.94 -2.77
C ALA A 51 10.17 4.71 -4.18
N TYR A 52 10.85 5.72 -4.72
CA TYR A 52 11.40 5.76 -6.07
C TYR A 52 12.82 6.32 -6.05
N SER A 53 13.72 5.78 -6.88
CA SER A 53 15.05 6.34 -7.12
C SER A 53 15.48 6.08 -8.57
N LEU A 54 16.03 7.11 -9.21
CA LEU A 54 16.63 6.99 -10.55
C LEU A 54 17.98 6.29 -10.47
N VAL A 55 18.25 5.37 -11.41
CA VAL A 55 19.58 4.77 -11.56
C VAL A 55 20.49 5.75 -12.33
N ARG A 56 21.36 6.45 -11.61
CA ARG A 56 22.30 7.43 -12.21
C ARG A 56 23.55 6.78 -12.79
N ASN A 57 23.96 5.64 -12.22
CA ASN A 57 25.16 4.92 -12.68
C ASN A 57 24.76 3.61 -13.37
N ARG A 58 24.83 3.57 -14.70
CA ARG A 58 24.42 2.43 -15.53
C ARG A 58 25.28 1.17 -15.35
N ASN A 59 26.43 1.28 -14.69
CA ASN A 59 27.36 0.16 -14.52
C ASN A 59 27.13 -0.66 -13.24
N ILE A 60 26.17 -0.25 -12.40
CA ILE A 60 25.87 -0.94 -11.16
C ILE A 60 24.62 -1.79 -11.34
N MET A 61 24.81 -3.09 -11.58
CA MET A 61 23.74 -4.06 -11.53
C MET A 61 23.55 -4.52 -10.09
N HIS A 62 22.53 -3.98 -9.41
CA HIS A 62 22.21 -4.33 -8.04
C HIS A 62 21.32 -5.58 -7.98
N HIS A 63 21.88 -6.75 -8.30
CA HIS A 63 21.16 -8.03 -8.20
C HIS A 63 20.64 -8.33 -6.79
N GLU A 64 21.21 -7.70 -5.77
CA GLU A 64 20.87 -7.93 -4.36
C GLU A 64 19.66 -7.10 -3.89
N THR A 65 19.27 -6.06 -4.64
CA THR A 65 18.23 -5.12 -4.22
C THR A 65 16.80 -5.54 -4.58
N ILE A 66 16.62 -6.52 -5.46
CA ILE A 66 15.29 -6.99 -5.80
C ILE A 66 14.78 -8.00 -4.76
N SER A 67 13.54 -7.80 -4.35
CA SER A 67 12.86 -8.59 -3.33
C SER A 67 11.36 -8.67 -3.66
N LYS A 68 10.57 -9.27 -2.79
CA LYS A 68 9.10 -9.31 -2.93
C LYS A 68 8.45 -7.91 -2.88
N ASP A 69 9.15 -6.91 -2.41
CA ASP A 69 8.69 -5.54 -2.18
C ASP A 69 9.61 -4.48 -2.77
N GLY A 70 10.51 -4.90 -3.69
CA GLY A 70 11.43 -4.01 -4.39
C GLY A 70 11.79 -4.47 -5.78
N ALA A 71 11.81 -3.56 -6.75
CA ALA A 71 12.11 -3.83 -8.16
C ALA A 71 13.17 -2.90 -8.71
N TRP A 72 13.92 -3.39 -9.71
CA TRP A 72 14.64 -2.61 -10.68
C TRP A 72 13.93 -2.75 -12.02
N VAL A 73 13.72 -1.63 -12.70
CA VAL A 73 13.04 -1.56 -13.99
C VAL A 73 13.83 -0.62 -14.92
N ARG A 74 13.94 -1.01 -16.21
CA ARG A 74 14.36 -0.14 -17.30
C ARG A 74 13.22 -0.04 -18.31
N TYR A 75 12.78 1.16 -18.62
CA TYR A 75 11.83 1.39 -19.69
C TYR A 75 12.56 1.33 -21.05
N VAL A 76 12.10 0.47 -21.96
CA VAL A 76 12.76 0.24 -23.24
C VAL A 76 12.08 1.00 -24.35
N ASP A 77 10.75 0.84 -24.50
CA ASP A 77 10.00 1.45 -25.59
C ASP A 77 8.48 1.48 -25.28
N GLY A 78 7.72 2.17 -26.11
CA GLY A 78 6.26 2.20 -26.03
C GLY A 78 5.69 3.61 -25.97
N THR A 79 4.48 3.76 -25.40
CA THR A 79 3.70 5.00 -25.42
C THR A 79 4.41 6.18 -24.72
N ARG A 80 5.28 5.91 -23.73
CA ARG A 80 6.00 6.92 -22.95
C ARG A 80 7.45 7.10 -23.48
N LEU A 81 7.58 7.77 -24.62
CA LEU A 81 8.89 8.03 -25.24
C LEU A 81 9.84 8.85 -24.35
N ASP A 82 9.28 9.68 -23.46
CA ASP A 82 10.04 10.46 -22.48
C ASP A 82 10.74 9.58 -21.42
N LEU A 83 10.29 8.34 -21.23
CA LEU A 83 10.90 7.36 -20.33
C LEU A 83 11.91 6.44 -21.04
N LYS A 84 12.09 6.55 -22.34
CA LYS A 84 13.00 5.66 -23.09
C LYS A 84 14.38 5.64 -22.45
N ASP A 85 14.88 4.43 -22.18
CA ASP A 85 16.15 4.15 -21.49
C ASP A 85 16.25 4.63 -20.03
N VAL A 86 15.19 5.15 -19.46
CA VAL A 86 15.14 5.48 -18.02
C VAL A 86 15.18 4.19 -17.20
N GLN A 87 16.08 4.16 -16.21
CA GLN A 87 16.20 3.07 -15.26
C GLN A 87 15.88 3.58 -13.86
N PHE A 88 15.14 2.79 -13.09
CA PHE A 88 14.76 3.18 -11.74
C PHE A 88 14.66 1.99 -10.80
N PHE A 89 14.78 2.28 -9.53
CA PHE A 89 14.40 1.40 -8.42
C PHE A 89 13.05 1.82 -7.86
N TRP A 90 12.28 0.84 -7.41
CA TRP A 90 11.03 1.05 -6.71
C TRP A 90 10.98 0.23 -5.42
N GLY A 91 10.22 0.72 -4.41
CA GLY A 91 9.99 0.00 -3.16
C GLY A 91 11.24 -0.09 -2.29
N SER A 92 11.46 -1.24 -1.66
CA SER A 92 12.63 -1.49 -0.81
C SER A 92 13.94 -1.32 -1.55
N ALA A 93 13.97 -1.62 -2.85
CA ALA A 93 15.14 -1.38 -3.70
C ALA A 93 15.49 0.12 -3.83
N ALA A 94 14.47 0.99 -3.88
CA ALA A 94 14.68 2.44 -3.88
C ALA A 94 15.12 2.93 -2.51
N LEU A 95 14.53 2.43 -1.41
CA LEU A 95 14.94 2.80 -0.04
C LEU A 95 16.40 2.46 0.28
N ALA A 96 16.97 1.49 -0.42
CA ALA A 96 18.40 1.15 -0.31
C ALA A 96 19.32 2.18 -0.99
N GLN A 97 18.78 3.14 -1.77
CA GLN A 97 19.54 4.18 -2.43
C GLN A 97 19.57 5.46 -1.58
N SER A 98 20.70 6.17 -1.62
CA SER A 98 20.89 7.40 -0.82
C SER A 98 20.07 8.60 -1.32
N ASP A 99 19.60 8.57 -2.58
CA ASP A 99 18.88 9.65 -3.24
C ASP A 99 17.43 9.27 -3.61
N HIS A 100 16.80 8.40 -2.81
CA HIS A 100 15.41 8.02 -3.02
C HIS A 100 14.44 9.16 -2.70
N THR A 101 13.30 9.13 -3.35
CA THR A 101 12.15 10.01 -3.11
C THR A 101 11.03 9.18 -2.47
N LEU A 102 10.47 9.70 -1.37
CA LEU A 102 9.29 9.11 -0.71
C LEU A 102 8.02 9.81 -1.23
N LEU A 103 7.05 9.04 -1.69
CA LEU A 103 5.83 9.60 -2.30
C LEU A 103 4.91 10.31 -1.30
N HIS A 104 5.08 10.07 0.00
CA HIS A 104 4.31 10.80 1.02
C HIS A 104 4.78 12.25 1.23
N GLU A 105 6.02 12.58 0.85
CA GLU A 105 6.57 13.93 0.95
C GLU A 105 6.01 14.85 -0.14
N ASP A 106 5.64 14.29 -1.30
CA ASP A 106 5.02 15.01 -2.39
C ASP A 106 3.90 14.18 -3.04
N LYS A 107 2.66 14.51 -2.72
CA LYS A 107 1.48 13.78 -3.23
C LYS A 107 1.31 13.88 -4.75
N ALA A 108 1.87 14.89 -5.42
CA ALA A 108 1.85 15.00 -6.89
C ALA A 108 2.64 13.85 -7.53
N LYS A 109 3.71 13.38 -6.88
CA LYS A 109 4.52 12.25 -7.34
C LYS A 109 3.72 10.96 -7.52
N LYS A 110 2.62 10.77 -6.78
CA LYS A 110 1.74 9.62 -6.99
C LYS A 110 1.13 9.58 -8.41
N ALA A 111 0.79 10.73 -8.96
CA ALA A 111 0.28 10.84 -10.33
C ALA A 111 1.42 10.80 -11.35
N GLU A 112 2.52 11.50 -11.08
CA GLU A 112 3.68 11.58 -11.97
C GLU A 112 4.35 10.21 -12.19
N LEU A 113 4.44 9.38 -11.15
CA LEU A 113 5.12 8.08 -11.14
C LEU A 113 4.14 6.89 -11.16
N ALA A 114 2.90 7.12 -11.61
CA ALA A 114 1.87 6.08 -11.61
C ALA A 114 2.25 4.88 -12.50
N LEU A 115 2.81 5.12 -13.69
CA LEU A 115 3.27 4.06 -14.59
C LEU A 115 4.44 3.30 -13.98
N GLU A 116 5.46 3.99 -13.49
CA GLU A 116 6.66 3.39 -12.88
C GLU A 116 6.29 2.48 -11.72
N SER A 117 5.33 2.90 -10.91
CA SER A 117 4.77 2.11 -9.81
C SER A 117 4.10 0.83 -10.31
N ILE A 118 3.33 0.89 -11.40
CA ILE A 118 2.67 -0.28 -12.00
C ILE A 118 3.72 -1.22 -12.61
N LEU A 119 4.66 -0.70 -13.38
CA LEU A 119 5.73 -1.51 -13.98
C LEU A 119 6.56 -2.23 -12.91
N ALA A 120 6.78 -1.62 -11.76
CA ALA A 120 7.45 -2.26 -10.63
C ALA A 120 6.63 -3.42 -10.05
N ASP A 121 5.30 -3.27 -9.90
CA ASP A 121 4.42 -4.38 -9.49
C ASP A 121 4.51 -5.55 -10.47
N LEU A 122 4.44 -5.25 -11.78
CA LEU A 122 4.52 -6.25 -12.84
C LEU A 122 5.88 -6.96 -12.89
N ALA A 123 6.96 -6.22 -12.61
CA ALA A 123 8.31 -6.76 -12.50
C ALA A 123 8.46 -7.75 -11.34
N VAL A 124 7.95 -7.40 -10.16
CA VAL A 124 7.97 -8.28 -8.98
C VAL A 124 7.18 -9.55 -9.23
N LEU A 125 6.04 -9.47 -9.92
CA LEU A 125 5.22 -10.63 -10.29
C LEU A 125 5.79 -11.42 -11.47
N ASN A 126 6.74 -10.87 -12.21
CA ASN A 126 7.28 -11.49 -13.43
C ASN A 126 6.14 -11.92 -14.37
N ILE A 127 5.26 -10.99 -14.72
CA ILE A 127 4.09 -11.25 -15.56
C ILE A 127 4.44 -11.96 -16.88
N PRO A 128 3.49 -12.66 -17.54
CA PRO A 128 3.68 -13.15 -18.90
C PRO A 128 4.00 -12.00 -19.86
N ASP A 129 4.74 -12.29 -20.91
CA ASP A 129 5.00 -11.31 -21.98
C ASP A 129 3.77 -11.13 -22.86
N GLY A 130 3.54 -9.90 -23.36
CA GLY A 130 2.44 -9.57 -24.25
C GLY A 130 1.07 -9.52 -23.56
N VAL A 131 1.02 -9.44 -22.24
CA VAL A 131 -0.25 -9.43 -21.49
C VAL A 131 -0.96 -8.08 -21.61
N LYS A 132 -2.30 -8.12 -21.65
CA LYS A 132 -3.17 -6.95 -21.49
C LYS A 132 -3.60 -6.82 -20.02
N LEU A 133 -3.34 -5.66 -19.43
CA LEU A 133 -3.70 -5.31 -18.06
C LEU A 133 -4.84 -4.29 -18.04
N SER A 134 -6.02 -4.70 -17.60
CA SER A 134 -7.11 -3.78 -17.28
C SER A 134 -7.03 -3.40 -15.79
N ILE A 135 -6.98 -2.09 -15.47
CA ILE A 135 -6.69 -1.64 -14.11
C ILE A 135 -7.52 -0.42 -13.69
N SER A 136 -8.03 -0.46 -12.46
CA SER A 136 -8.54 0.72 -11.75
C SER A 136 -7.55 1.19 -10.69
N LEU A 137 -7.43 2.50 -10.53
CA LEU A 137 -6.46 3.16 -9.66
C LEU A 137 -7.16 4.02 -8.62
N SER A 138 -6.55 4.21 -7.45
CA SER A 138 -6.95 5.26 -6.51
C SER A 138 -5.99 6.45 -6.56
N ASN A 139 -6.55 7.65 -6.34
CA ASN A 139 -5.78 8.88 -6.18
C ASN A 139 -6.44 9.79 -5.15
N HIS A 140 -5.64 10.59 -4.44
CA HIS A 140 -6.13 11.53 -3.42
C HIS A 140 -6.99 12.67 -3.99
N ASN A 141 -6.81 13.01 -5.26
CA ASN A 141 -7.58 14.04 -5.98
C ASN A 141 -7.77 13.64 -7.44
N PRO A 142 -8.70 12.70 -7.74
CA PRO A 142 -8.93 12.24 -9.10
C PRO A 142 -9.46 13.34 -10.04
N GLU A 143 -10.24 14.31 -9.54
CA GLU A 143 -10.71 15.43 -10.35
C GLU A 143 -9.57 16.22 -10.99
N ARG A 144 -8.46 16.36 -10.26
CA ARG A 144 -7.26 17.05 -10.76
C ARG A 144 -6.36 16.15 -11.59
N TRP A 145 -6.22 14.89 -11.22
CA TRP A 145 -5.12 14.05 -11.72
C TRP A 145 -5.55 12.92 -12.65
N ALA A 146 -6.85 12.65 -12.83
CA ALA A 146 -7.30 11.49 -13.60
C ALA A 146 -6.79 11.50 -15.05
N ASP A 147 -6.93 12.60 -15.75
CA ASP A 147 -6.49 12.73 -17.15
C ASP A 147 -4.97 12.57 -17.28
N GLU A 148 -4.21 13.13 -16.36
CA GLU A 148 -2.75 13.02 -16.35
C GLU A 148 -2.30 11.58 -16.06
N ILE A 149 -2.90 10.92 -15.07
CA ILE A 149 -2.62 9.52 -14.75
C ILE A 149 -2.97 8.63 -15.95
N LYS A 150 -4.15 8.82 -16.54
CA LYS A 150 -4.58 8.05 -17.70
C LYS A 150 -3.61 8.21 -18.86
N ARG A 151 -3.26 9.45 -19.21
CA ARG A 151 -2.29 9.77 -20.28
C ARG A 151 -0.91 9.14 -20.03
N ARG A 152 -0.48 9.03 -18.76
CA ARG A 152 0.81 8.45 -18.41
C ARG A 152 0.83 6.95 -18.41
N VAL A 153 -0.29 6.31 -18.10
CA VAL A 153 -0.40 4.88 -17.80
C VAL A 153 -0.93 4.08 -18.98
N GLU A 154 -1.89 4.62 -19.75
CA GLU A 154 -2.49 3.90 -20.87
C GLU A 154 -1.52 3.70 -22.05
N GLY A 155 -1.60 2.54 -22.64
CA GLY A 155 -0.89 2.18 -23.86
C GLY A 155 -0.01 0.94 -23.74
N THR A 156 0.86 0.77 -24.72
CA THR A 156 1.80 -0.36 -24.76
C THR A 156 3.15 0.08 -24.22
N HIS A 157 3.70 -0.72 -23.32
CA HIS A 157 4.97 -0.45 -22.65
C HIS A 157 5.86 -1.68 -22.69
N THR A 158 7.09 -1.50 -23.16
CA THR A 158 8.12 -2.51 -23.12
C THR A 158 9.17 -2.13 -22.08
N PHE A 159 9.44 -3.03 -21.15
CA PHE A 159 10.37 -2.80 -20.06
C PHE A 159 11.22 -4.03 -19.77
N GLU A 160 12.39 -3.79 -19.23
CA GLU A 160 13.29 -4.80 -18.69
C GLU A 160 13.22 -4.79 -17.16
N HIS A 161 13.33 -5.98 -16.60
CA HIS A 161 13.48 -6.16 -15.16
C HIS A 161 14.35 -7.38 -14.83
N LEU A 162 14.75 -7.51 -13.58
CA LEU A 162 15.45 -8.71 -13.13
C LEU A 162 14.44 -9.82 -12.80
N HIS A 163 14.59 -10.97 -13.46
CA HIS A 163 13.76 -12.14 -13.18
C HIS A 163 13.93 -12.56 -11.73
N PRO A 164 12.85 -12.71 -10.93
CA PRO A 164 12.95 -12.96 -9.49
C PRO A 164 13.79 -14.18 -9.12
N VAL A 165 13.69 -15.26 -9.90
CA VAL A 165 14.36 -16.54 -9.62
C VAL A 165 15.76 -16.59 -10.23
N THR A 166 15.88 -16.35 -11.55
CA THR A 166 17.15 -16.53 -12.28
C THR A 166 18.08 -15.35 -12.15
N ARG A 167 17.60 -14.19 -11.71
CA ARG A 167 18.33 -12.93 -11.64
C ARG A 167 18.89 -12.43 -13.00
N SER A 168 18.43 -13.01 -14.10
CA SER A 168 18.72 -12.53 -15.45
C SER A 168 17.82 -11.35 -15.81
N ILE A 169 18.29 -10.49 -16.68
CA ILE A 169 17.46 -9.44 -17.29
C ILE A 169 16.50 -10.11 -18.26
N VAL A 170 15.22 -9.78 -18.12
CA VAL A 170 14.14 -10.21 -19.01
C VAL A 170 13.38 -8.99 -19.51
N THR A 171 12.94 -9.06 -20.76
CA THR A 171 12.12 -8.03 -21.41
C THR A 171 10.68 -8.48 -21.40
N LYS A 172 9.78 -7.56 -21.09
CA LYS A 172 8.32 -7.77 -21.09
C LYS A 172 7.65 -6.63 -21.83
N THR A 173 6.56 -6.96 -22.51
CA THR A 173 5.63 -6.00 -23.11
C THR A 173 4.27 -6.16 -22.46
N VAL A 174 3.63 -5.03 -22.11
CA VAL A 174 2.29 -4.99 -21.54
C VAL A 174 1.46 -3.92 -22.22
N GLU A 175 0.21 -4.24 -22.55
CA GLU A 175 -0.80 -3.23 -22.90
C GLU A 175 -1.59 -2.89 -21.66
N ILE A 176 -1.62 -1.61 -21.24
CA ILE A 176 -2.35 -1.16 -20.06
C ILE A 176 -3.58 -0.35 -20.47
N VAL A 177 -4.74 -0.75 -19.95
CA VAL A 177 -6.02 -0.05 -20.09
C VAL A 177 -6.50 0.40 -18.72
N VAL A 178 -6.63 1.71 -18.51
CA VAL A 178 -7.15 2.28 -17.26
C VAL A 178 -8.66 2.33 -17.33
N THR A 179 -9.34 1.51 -16.54
CA THR A 179 -10.80 1.38 -16.51
C THR A 179 -11.46 2.42 -15.59
N GLY A 180 -10.73 2.96 -14.62
CA GLY A 180 -11.22 4.01 -13.74
C GLY A 180 -10.14 4.55 -12.80
N ILE A 181 -10.33 5.81 -12.39
CA ILE A 181 -9.49 6.45 -11.36
C ILE A 181 -10.44 7.00 -10.29
N TYR A 182 -10.31 6.49 -9.08
CA TYR A 182 -11.27 6.71 -8.00
C TYR A 182 -10.63 7.45 -6.83
N PRO A 183 -11.41 8.14 -5.99
CA PRO A 183 -10.91 8.69 -4.73
C PRO A 183 -10.30 7.62 -3.82
N GLU A 184 -9.28 7.95 -3.03
CA GLU A 184 -8.72 7.07 -2.00
C GLU A 184 -9.85 6.55 -1.09
N GLY A 185 -9.85 5.24 -0.79
CA GLY A 185 -10.86 4.56 0.01
C GLY A 185 -12.16 4.17 -0.74
N PHE A 186 -12.39 4.63 -1.97
CA PHE A 186 -13.60 4.29 -2.72
C PHE A 186 -13.66 2.79 -3.08
N GLY A 187 -12.53 2.19 -3.42
CA GLY A 187 -12.45 0.75 -3.62
C GLY A 187 -12.87 -0.03 -2.37
N SER A 188 -12.51 0.46 -1.18
CA SER A 188 -12.92 -0.19 0.07
C SER A 188 -14.44 -0.20 0.23
N ILE A 189 -15.12 0.90 -0.10
CA ILE A 189 -16.60 0.97 -0.11
C ILE A 189 -17.16 -0.04 -1.12
N ALA A 190 -16.62 -0.07 -2.34
CA ALA A 190 -17.05 -1.03 -3.36
C ALA A 190 -16.88 -2.48 -2.88
N HIS A 191 -15.77 -2.80 -2.22
CA HIS A 191 -15.55 -4.13 -1.64
C HIS A 191 -16.55 -4.45 -0.52
N CYS A 192 -16.87 -3.50 0.35
CA CYS A 192 -17.87 -3.67 1.40
C CYS A 192 -19.27 -3.94 0.85
N LEU A 193 -19.64 -3.35 -0.28
CA LEU A 193 -20.98 -3.45 -0.83
C LEU A 193 -21.14 -4.63 -1.80
N PHE A 194 -20.09 -4.96 -2.56
CA PHE A 194 -20.17 -5.89 -3.69
C PHE A 194 -19.13 -7.01 -3.63
N GLY A 195 -18.26 -7.04 -2.63
CA GLY A 195 -17.23 -8.07 -2.45
C GLY A 195 -17.77 -9.38 -1.85
N GLU A 196 -16.89 -10.37 -1.68
CA GLU A 196 -17.24 -11.71 -1.16
C GLU A 196 -17.85 -11.68 0.26
N ALA A 197 -17.45 -10.72 1.09
CA ALA A 197 -17.98 -10.52 2.45
C ALA A 197 -18.78 -9.20 2.53
N SER A 198 -19.68 -9.00 1.56
CA SER A 198 -20.45 -7.76 1.46
C SER A 198 -21.33 -7.53 2.69
N LEU A 199 -21.41 -6.26 3.09
CA LEU A 199 -22.35 -5.81 4.10
C LEU A 199 -23.77 -5.84 3.52
N VAL A 200 -24.71 -6.34 4.31
CA VAL A 200 -26.13 -6.27 3.92
C VAL A 200 -26.67 -4.90 4.32
N LEU A 201 -26.67 -3.96 3.39
CA LEU A 201 -27.14 -2.59 3.57
C LEU A 201 -28.24 -2.26 2.56
N ASP A 202 -29.38 -1.78 3.06
CA ASP A 202 -30.37 -1.14 2.19
C ASP A 202 -29.83 0.22 1.68
N PRO A 203 -30.30 0.73 0.52
CA PRO A 203 -29.79 1.99 -0.03
C PRO A 203 -29.81 3.19 0.92
N SER A 204 -30.72 3.21 1.89
CA SER A 204 -30.85 4.29 2.88
C SER A 204 -30.10 4.02 4.21
N GLU A 205 -29.67 2.79 4.45
CA GLU A 205 -28.91 2.43 5.67
C GLU A 205 -27.47 2.94 5.59
N LEU A 206 -26.92 3.34 6.73
CA LEU A 206 -25.56 3.88 6.82
C LEU A 206 -24.57 2.85 7.36
N ALA A 207 -23.34 2.97 6.90
CA ALA A 207 -22.16 2.38 7.53
C ALA A 207 -21.11 3.47 7.79
N ILE A 208 -20.36 3.30 8.86
CA ILE A 208 -19.20 4.11 9.19
C ILE A 208 -17.96 3.25 8.93
N ALA A 209 -17.06 3.76 8.13
CA ALA A 209 -15.78 3.12 7.82
C ALA A 209 -14.63 3.87 8.47
N LEU A 210 -13.69 3.13 9.04
CA LEU A 210 -12.47 3.63 9.63
C LEU A 210 -11.26 3.03 8.89
N ASP A 211 -10.64 3.83 8.02
CA ASP A 211 -9.41 3.47 7.32
C ASP A 211 -8.19 3.96 8.09
N ILE A 212 -7.48 3.05 8.74
CA ILE A 212 -6.27 3.35 9.52
C ILE A 212 -5.06 3.19 8.61
N GLY A 213 -4.67 4.28 7.98
CA GLY A 213 -3.52 4.34 7.08
C GLY A 213 -2.18 4.60 7.79
N SER A 214 -1.13 4.73 7.00
CA SER A 214 0.21 5.10 7.49
C SER A 214 0.27 6.55 8.01
N SER A 215 -0.35 7.50 7.29
CA SER A 215 -0.28 8.93 7.61
C SER A 215 -1.53 9.44 8.32
N THR A 216 -2.68 8.83 8.09
CA THR A 216 -4.00 9.34 8.51
C THR A 216 -4.94 8.22 8.92
N TRP A 217 -5.95 8.60 9.72
CA TRP A 217 -7.20 7.87 9.84
C TRP A 217 -8.24 8.59 8.97
N LEU A 218 -8.88 7.87 8.07
CA LEU A 218 -9.95 8.41 7.25
C LEU A 218 -11.28 7.79 7.71
N ILE A 219 -12.17 8.62 8.22
CA ILE A 219 -13.53 8.22 8.57
C ILE A 219 -14.41 8.53 7.35
N THR A 220 -15.18 7.56 6.90
CA THR A 220 -16.13 7.75 5.81
C THR A 220 -17.48 7.20 6.22
N VAL A 221 -18.50 8.04 6.16
CA VAL A 221 -19.91 7.64 6.31
C VAL A 221 -20.48 7.44 4.92
N PHE A 222 -20.99 6.25 4.64
CA PHE A 222 -21.56 5.92 3.33
C PHE A 222 -22.87 5.12 3.49
N ASN A 223 -23.69 5.10 2.45
CA ASN A 223 -24.94 4.34 2.45
C ASN A 223 -24.86 3.08 1.57
N GLY A 224 -25.90 2.26 1.59
CA GLY A 224 -25.96 1.02 0.82
C GLY A 224 -25.97 1.20 -0.71
N SER A 225 -26.16 2.42 -1.22
CA SER A 225 -25.97 2.73 -2.63
C SER A 225 -24.52 3.09 -3.01
N GLY A 226 -23.61 3.15 -2.02
CA GLY A 226 -22.23 3.56 -2.21
C GLY A 226 -21.98 5.07 -2.18
N ALA A 227 -23.04 5.86 -1.93
CA ALA A 227 -22.88 7.31 -1.80
C ALA A 227 -22.18 7.66 -0.49
N VAL A 228 -21.12 8.48 -0.59
CA VAL A 228 -20.44 9.06 0.56
C VAL A 228 -21.29 10.21 1.09
N ILE A 229 -21.72 10.08 2.35
CA ILE A 229 -22.56 11.07 3.05
C ILE A 229 -21.70 12.12 3.74
N ASP A 230 -20.61 11.67 4.37
CA ASP A 230 -19.67 12.54 5.06
C ASP A 230 -18.28 11.90 5.15
N ARG A 231 -17.27 12.73 5.33
CA ARG A 231 -15.89 12.28 5.40
C ARG A 231 -15.07 13.17 6.34
N HIS A 232 -14.29 12.55 7.19
CA HIS A 232 -13.41 13.27 8.12
C HIS A 232 -12.02 12.63 8.15
N LEU A 233 -10.99 13.45 8.09
CA LEU A 233 -9.60 13.02 8.12
C LEU A 233 -8.98 13.41 9.47
N ILE A 234 -8.39 12.43 10.14
CA ILE A 234 -7.60 12.62 11.35
C ILE A 234 -6.14 12.39 10.98
N GLU A 235 -5.30 13.38 11.19
CA GLU A 235 -3.85 13.24 10.98
C GLU A 235 -3.23 12.32 12.03
N GLY A 236 -2.13 11.68 11.67
CA GLY A 236 -1.37 10.81 12.56
C GLY A 236 -1.82 9.35 12.51
N GLY A 237 -1.59 8.68 11.37
CA GLY A 237 -1.77 7.25 11.20
C GLY A 237 -0.69 6.42 11.90
N ALA A 238 -0.51 5.16 11.48
CA ALA A 238 0.44 4.23 12.07
C ALA A 238 1.90 4.73 12.08
N GLY A 239 2.28 5.54 11.09
CA GLY A 239 3.63 6.15 11.04
C GLY A 239 3.92 7.10 12.20
N GLU A 240 2.91 7.78 12.75
CA GLU A 240 3.11 8.61 13.95
C GLU A 240 3.38 7.74 15.18
N LEU A 241 2.68 6.61 15.35
CA LEU A 241 3.00 5.66 16.42
C LEU A 241 4.46 5.19 16.32
N HIS A 242 4.93 4.86 15.12
CA HIS A 242 6.33 4.46 14.93
C HIS A 242 7.31 5.60 15.30
N SER A 243 6.97 6.83 14.96
CA SER A 243 7.77 8.02 15.33
C SER A 243 7.80 8.25 16.85
N MET A 244 6.64 8.13 17.51
CA MET A 244 6.56 8.24 18.98
C MET A 244 7.45 7.22 19.68
N ILE A 245 7.46 5.97 19.20
CA ILE A 245 8.32 4.91 19.75
C ILE A 245 9.80 5.23 19.50
N ALA A 246 10.16 5.68 18.30
CA ALA A 246 11.53 6.07 17.98
C ALA A 246 12.02 7.20 18.91
N GLU A 247 11.19 8.21 19.12
CA GLU A 247 11.47 9.29 20.08
C GLU A 247 11.58 8.81 21.54
N ALA A 248 10.77 7.84 21.94
CA ALA A 248 10.86 7.24 23.27
C ALA A 248 12.18 6.49 23.46
N LEU A 249 12.64 5.76 22.43
CA LEU A 249 13.94 5.11 22.42
C LEU A 249 15.10 6.12 22.49
N ASP A 250 15.00 7.26 21.80
CA ASP A 250 15.99 8.34 21.88
C ASP A 250 16.12 8.90 23.30
N LYS A 251 15.00 9.05 24.02
CA LYS A 251 14.95 9.54 25.40
C LYS A 251 15.60 8.56 26.41
N ARG A 252 15.63 7.26 26.10
CA ARG A 252 16.33 6.27 26.93
C ARG A 252 17.85 6.42 26.90
N ASN A 253 18.41 7.35 26.12
CA ASN A 253 19.84 7.49 25.86
C ASN A 253 20.49 6.21 25.30
N ASP A 254 19.72 5.36 24.69
CA ASP A 254 20.22 4.16 24.04
C ASP A 254 21.00 4.57 22.78
N LYS A 255 22.25 4.14 22.66
CA LYS A 255 23.05 4.42 21.47
C LYS A 255 22.50 3.65 20.28
N VAL A 256 22.19 4.35 19.19
CA VAL A 256 21.81 3.72 17.90
C VAL A 256 23.03 3.05 17.27
N SER A 257 24.19 3.64 17.44
CA SER A 257 25.45 3.14 16.90
C SER A 257 26.57 3.39 17.88
N LEU A 258 27.53 2.46 17.96
CA LEU A 258 28.77 2.64 18.72
C LEU A 258 29.64 3.77 18.14
N LEU A 259 29.39 4.16 16.87
CA LEU A 259 30.23 5.11 16.13
C LEU A 259 29.66 6.54 16.13
N SER A 260 28.40 6.74 16.52
CA SER A 260 27.79 8.07 16.54
C SER A 260 26.83 8.26 17.72
N LYS A 261 27.02 9.36 18.46
CA LYS A 261 26.13 9.74 19.56
C LYS A 261 24.87 10.49 19.11
N ASP A 262 24.87 11.00 17.87
CA ASP A 262 23.84 11.91 17.37
C ASP A 262 22.85 11.26 16.39
N VAL A 263 22.94 9.95 16.16
CA VAL A 263 22.03 9.24 15.28
C VAL A 263 20.75 8.90 16.02
N LYS A 264 19.64 9.47 15.55
CA LYS A 264 18.29 9.19 16.06
C LYS A 264 17.78 7.83 15.62
N HIS A 265 16.87 7.25 16.41
CA HIS A 265 16.17 6.03 16.04
C HIS A 265 15.24 6.29 14.83
N SER A 266 15.23 5.35 13.89
CA SER A 266 14.41 5.44 12.68
C SER A 266 13.02 4.82 12.88
N PRO A 267 11.92 5.52 12.58
CA PRO A 267 10.57 4.95 12.60
C PRO A 267 10.41 3.71 11.69
N SER A 268 11.15 3.64 10.58
CA SER A 268 11.11 2.48 9.68
C SER A 268 11.68 1.21 10.32
N LEU A 269 12.74 1.33 11.12
CA LEU A 269 13.31 0.19 11.86
C LEU A 269 12.45 -0.21 13.07
N VAL A 270 11.71 0.71 13.66
CA VAL A 270 10.65 0.39 14.64
C VAL A 270 9.54 -0.42 13.96
N ASN A 271 9.03 0.05 12.82
CA ASN A 271 8.01 -0.66 12.05
C ASN A 271 8.46 -2.08 11.67
N GLN A 272 9.72 -2.25 11.28
CA GLN A 272 10.26 -3.58 10.99
C GLN A 272 10.11 -4.53 12.18
N GLY A 273 10.52 -4.12 13.37
CA GLY A 273 10.39 -4.93 14.59
C GLY A 273 8.95 -5.25 14.97
N ILE A 274 8.00 -4.35 14.65
CA ILE A 274 6.55 -4.59 14.84
C ILE A 274 6.04 -5.64 13.83
N ILE A 275 6.35 -5.47 12.53
CA ILE A 275 5.94 -6.41 11.48
C ILE A 275 6.48 -7.81 11.72
N GLU A 276 7.72 -7.92 12.19
CA GLU A 276 8.36 -9.20 12.53
C GLU A 276 7.84 -9.81 13.85
N GLY A 277 7.03 -9.06 14.61
CA GLY A 277 6.51 -9.48 15.92
C GLY A 277 7.59 -9.62 17.00
N THR A 278 8.78 -9.06 16.76
CA THR A 278 9.93 -9.20 17.64
C THR A 278 10.03 -8.07 18.66
N PHE A 279 9.40 -6.92 18.38
CA PHE A 279 9.55 -5.67 19.13
C PHE A 279 11.03 -5.31 19.39
N THR A 280 11.87 -5.63 18.41
CA THR A 280 13.30 -5.37 18.47
C THR A 280 13.67 -4.39 17.37
N TYR A 281 14.38 -3.31 17.72
CA TYR A 281 14.76 -2.26 16.78
C TYR A 281 15.60 -2.82 15.63
N GLY A 282 15.11 -2.64 14.39
CA GLY A 282 15.73 -3.18 13.19
C GLY A 282 15.68 -4.70 13.05
N GLY A 283 14.85 -5.41 13.83
CA GLY A 283 14.72 -6.86 13.77
C GLY A 283 15.95 -7.64 14.23
N ASN A 284 16.98 -6.97 14.75
CA ASN A 284 18.24 -7.61 15.12
C ASN A 284 18.19 -8.19 16.54
N HIS A 285 17.98 -9.51 16.62
CA HIS A 285 17.89 -10.23 17.89
C HIS A 285 19.19 -10.29 18.70
N LEU A 286 20.36 -10.10 18.09
CA LEU A 286 21.65 -10.21 18.77
C LEU A 286 22.04 -8.91 19.50
N THR A 287 21.74 -7.77 18.89
CA THR A 287 22.12 -6.45 19.40
C THR A 287 20.94 -5.50 19.51
N GLY A 288 19.76 -5.95 19.08
CA GLY A 288 18.56 -5.14 18.96
C GLY A 288 18.00 -4.73 20.31
N LYS A 289 17.55 -3.49 20.37
CA LYS A 289 16.92 -2.91 21.54
C LYS A 289 15.46 -3.29 21.56
N LYS A 290 15.03 -3.88 22.65
CA LYS A 290 13.62 -4.19 22.89
C LYS A 290 12.84 -2.90 23.17
N PHE A 291 11.63 -2.80 22.62
CA PHE A 291 10.73 -1.63 22.77
C PHE A 291 9.27 -2.00 23.05
N GLU A 292 8.99 -3.19 23.58
CA GLU A 292 7.62 -3.61 23.93
C GLU A 292 6.93 -2.65 24.91
N THR A 293 7.68 -2.13 25.90
CA THR A 293 7.15 -1.17 26.87
C THR A 293 6.82 0.16 26.21
N GLU A 294 7.72 0.69 25.38
CA GLU A 294 7.49 1.92 24.64
C GLU A 294 6.35 1.77 23.65
N TYR A 295 6.23 0.60 23.00
CA TYR A 295 5.11 0.30 22.13
C TYR A 295 3.78 0.42 22.87
N SER A 296 3.62 -0.25 24.01
CA SER A 296 2.37 -0.20 24.79
C SER A 296 2.03 1.23 25.21
N GLN A 297 2.98 1.97 25.79
CA GLN A 297 2.75 3.35 26.27
C GLN A 297 2.40 4.32 25.13
N CYS A 298 3.12 4.22 24.00
CA CYS A 298 2.87 5.05 22.83
C CYS A 298 1.54 4.68 22.17
N LEU A 299 1.20 3.37 22.11
CA LEU A 299 -0.06 2.90 21.56
C LEU A 299 -1.24 3.46 22.34
N ASP A 300 -1.23 3.40 23.68
CA ASP A 300 -2.30 3.90 24.52
C ASP A 300 -2.54 5.40 24.29
N GLN A 301 -1.46 6.19 24.21
CA GLN A 301 -1.54 7.62 23.94
C GLN A 301 -2.04 7.91 22.53
N TRP A 302 -1.49 7.23 21.53
CA TRP A 302 -1.84 7.39 20.12
C TRP A 302 -3.31 7.01 19.89
N TRP A 303 -3.74 5.86 20.43
CA TRP A 303 -5.11 5.35 20.32
C TRP A 303 -6.11 6.30 20.97
N SER A 304 -5.92 6.66 22.23
CA SER A 304 -6.84 7.51 22.98
C SER A 304 -7.08 8.85 22.27
N ASN A 305 -6.04 9.47 21.75
CA ASN A 305 -6.16 10.73 21.00
C ASN A 305 -6.99 10.59 19.72
N ARG A 306 -6.88 9.47 18.99
CA ARG A 306 -7.60 9.23 17.72
C ARG A 306 -9.03 8.84 17.97
N ILE A 307 -9.28 8.00 18.96
CA ILE A 307 -10.64 7.60 19.34
C ILE A 307 -11.45 8.78 19.85
N GLU A 308 -10.86 9.69 20.59
CA GLU A 308 -11.54 10.92 21.00
C GLU A 308 -12.01 11.75 19.79
N LYS A 309 -11.13 11.94 18.78
CA LYS A 309 -11.48 12.66 17.56
C LYS A 309 -12.54 11.93 16.73
N PHE A 310 -12.43 10.61 16.63
CA PHE A 310 -13.43 9.77 15.99
C PHE A 310 -14.78 9.92 16.68
N ALA A 311 -14.84 9.77 18.01
CA ALA A 311 -16.04 9.89 18.80
C ALA A 311 -16.71 11.27 18.62
N ASN A 312 -15.91 12.34 18.65
CA ASN A 312 -16.40 13.71 18.44
C ASN A 312 -17.06 13.86 17.05
N PHE A 313 -16.45 13.33 16.00
CA PHE A 313 -17.01 13.40 14.65
C PHE A 313 -18.33 12.62 14.53
N VAL A 314 -18.35 11.36 14.97
CA VAL A 314 -19.53 10.50 14.80
C VAL A 314 -20.69 10.95 15.69
N THR A 315 -20.41 11.55 16.85
CA THR A 315 -21.42 12.14 17.74
C THR A 315 -21.99 13.43 17.16
N ALA A 316 -21.13 14.32 16.63
CA ALA A 316 -21.59 15.59 16.02
C ALA A 316 -22.53 15.35 14.84
N GLY A 317 -22.30 14.31 14.04
CA GLY A 317 -23.14 13.92 12.92
C GLY A 317 -24.31 13.01 13.28
N ASN A 318 -24.42 12.61 14.55
CA ASN A 318 -25.39 11.60 15.02
C ASN A 318 -25.34 10.31 14.18
N TYR A 319 -24.12 9.89 13.80
CA TYR A 319 -23.93 8.76 12.88
C TYR A 319 -24.01 7.41 13.58
N LEU A 320 -23.55 7.29 14.85
CA LEU A 320 -23.56 6.02 15.60
C LEU A 320 -24.97 5.45 15.78
N ASP A 321 -25.95 6.32 16.06
CA ASP A 321 -27.35 5.89 16.25
C ASP A 321 -28.04 5.48 14.95
N ARG A 322 -27.45 5.83 13.81
CA ARG A 322 -28.02 5.63 12.47
C ARG A 322 -27.29 4.59 11.64
N ALA A 323 -26.03 4.31 11.98
CA ALA A 323 -25.21 3.36 11.24
C ALA A 323 -25.54 1.93 11.65
N LYS A 324 -25.75 1.07 10.67
CA LYS A 324 -25.95 -0.36 10.88
C LYS A 324 -24.63 -1.09 11.13
N TYR A 325 -23.54 -0.58 10.55
CA TYR A 325 -22.21 -1.16 10.67
C TYR A 325 -21.16 -0.09 10.98
N LEU A 326 -20.22 -0.47 11.84
CA LEU A 326 -18.92 0.17 11.99
C LEU A 326 -17.87 -0.81 11.46
N VAL A 327 -17.13 -0.43 10.44
CA VAL A 327 -16.14 -1.30 9.77
C VAL A 327 -14.77 -0.67 9.81
N ALA A 328 -13.73 -1.50 9.89
CA ALA A 328 -12.35 -1.02 9.90
C ALA A 328 -11.46 -1.78 8.90
N TRP A 329 -10.55 -1.05 8.29
CA TRP A 329 -9.52 -1.55 7.39
C TRP A 329 -8.27 -0.67 7.39
N GLY A 330 -7.31 -0.95 6.52
CA GLY A 330 -6.02 -0.26 6.43
C GLY A 330 -4.90 -0.99 7.16
N GLY A 331 -3.67 -0.54 6.92
CA GLY A 331 -2.48 -1.19 7.50
C GLY A 331 -2.38 -1.07 9.01
N GLY A 332 -2.91 0.01 9.58
CA GLY A 332 -2.91 0.24 11.02
C GLY A 332 -3.80 -0.72 11.82
N VAL A 333 -4.82 -1.33 11.18
CA VAL A 333 -5.66 -2.36 11.83
C VAL A 333 -4.85 -3.60 12.21
N SER A 334 -3.78 -3.89 11.48
CA SER A 334 -2.92 -5.06 11.74
C SER A 334 -1.84 -4.80 12.80
N LEU A 335 -1.80 -3.63 13.40
CA LEU A 335 -0.91 -3.35 14.54
C LEU A 335 -1.34 -4.16 15.76
N PRO A 336 -0.40 -4.75 16.51
CA PRO A 336 -0.73 -5.51 17.71
C PRO A 336 -1.65 -4.75 18.67
N VAL A 337 -2.69 -5.42 19.18
CA VAL A 337 -3.73 -4.87 20.10
C VAL A 337 -4.75 -3.95 19.40
N VAL A 338 -4.44 -3.33 18.26
CA VAL A 338 -5.39 -2.42 17.58
C VAL A 338 -6.62 -3.15 17.09
N ASP A 339 -6.47 -4.37 16.59
CA ASP A 339 -7.58 -5.24 16.19
C ASP A 339 -8.53 -5.53 17.35
N GLN A 340 -8.00 -5.82 18.53
CA GLN A 340 -8.80 -6.03 19.75
C GLN A 340 -9.51 -4.75 20.16
N ASN A 341 -8.81 -3.62 20.19
CA ASN A 341 -9.39 -2.33 20.53
C ASN A 341 -10.55 -1.95 19.58
N LEU A 342 -10.42 -2.26 18.28
CA LEU A 342 -11.49 -2.07 17.29
C LEU A 342 -12.66 -3.01 17.53
N ALA A 343 -12.41 -4.28 17.85
CA ALA A 343 -13.45 -5.25 18.18
C ALA A 343 -14.24 -4.83 19.42
N ASP A 344 -13.57 -4.29 20.44
CA ASP A 344 -14.19 -3.78 21.66
C ASP A 344 -15.11 -2.56 21.40
N LEU A 345 -14.84 -1.81 20.31
CA LEU A 345 -15.72 -0.75 19.80
C LEU A 345 -16.88 -1.28 18.94
N GLY A 346 -16.98 -2.59 18.72
CA GLY A 346 -17.97 -3.19 17.84
C GLY A 346 -17.66 -3.06 16.35
N CYS A 347 -16.41 -2.75 15.99
CA CYS A 347 -15.99 -2.70 14.59
C CYS A 347 -15.93 -4.09 13.96
N VAL A 348 -16.50 -4.23 12.79
CA VAL A 348 -16.26 -5.38 11.91
C VAL A 348 -14.94 -5.16 11.16
N ILE A 349 -13.96 -6.00 11.42
CA ILE A 349 -12.68 -5.96 10.70
C ILE A 349 -12.78 -6.88 9.48
N LEU A 350 -12.53 -6.31 8.30
CA LEU A 350 -12.59 -7.06 7.06
C LEU A 350 -11.34 -7.94 6.88
N ASN A 351 -11.50 -9.08 6.22
CA ASN A 351 -10.39 -9.97 5.89
C ASN A 351 -9.36 -9.26 4.99
N ASN A 352 -8.06 -9.43 5.28
CA ASN A 352 -6.96 -8.76 4.57
C ASN A 352 -7.10 -7.22 4.57
N PRO A 353 -7.24 -6.60 5.75
CA PRO A 353 -7.63 -5.19 5.87
C PRO A 353 -6.71 -4.23 5.12
N GLN A 354 -5.46 -4.60 4.90
CA GLN A 354 -4.49 -3.80 4.16
C GLN A 354 -4.78 -3.70 2.66
N PHE A 355 -5.48 -4.70 2.07
CA PHE A 355 -5.72 -4.79 0.64
C PHE A 355 -7.15 -4.45 0.22
N ILE A 356 -8.03 -4.13 1.14
CA ILE A 356 -9.47 -3.90 0.87
C ILE A 356 -9.68 -2.87 -0.24
N ASN A 357 -8.94 -1.76 -0.24
CA ASN A 357 -9.07 -0.76 -1.30
C ASN A 357 -8.66 -1.31 -2.67
N ALA A 358 -7.54 -2.02 -2.76
CA ALA A 358 -7.08 -2.63 -4.00
C ALA A 358 -8.02 -3.76 -4.48
N LEU A 359 -8.59 -4.56 -3.56
CA LEU A 359 -9.58 -5.58 -3.87
C LEU A 359 -10.84 -4.96 -4.50
N GLY A 360 -11.36 -3.90 -3.90
CA GLY A 360 -12.51 -3.22 -4.44
C GLY A 360 -12.24 -2.49 -5.75
N LEU A 361 -11.04 -1.93 -5.93
CA LEU A 361 -10.64 -1.36 -7.23
C LEU A 361 -10.57 -2.43 -8.31
N LYS A 362 -10.06 -3.64 -8.01
CA LYS A 362 -10.11 -4.78 -8.93
C LYS A 362 -11.56 -5.15 -9.28
N LEU A 363 -12.45 -5.18 -8.28
CA LEU A 363 -13.88 -5.44 -8.51
C LEU A 363 -14.51 -4.39 -9.43
N LEU A 364 -14.20 -3.10 -9.23
CA LEU A 364 -14.65 -2.03 -10.12
C LEU A 364 -14.11 -2.20 -11.55
N THR A 365 -12.87 -2.68 -11.70
CA THR A 365 -12.32 -3.04 -13.02
C THR A 365 -13.15 -4.15 -13.67
N GLN A 366 -13.45 -5.23 -12.93
CA GLN A 366 -14.27 -6.34 -13.43
C GLN A 366 -15.64 -5.85 -13.92
N ILE A 367 -16.32 -5.05 -13.10
CA ILE A 367 -17.62 -4.47 -13.45
C ILE A 367 -17.52 -3.62 -14.74
N SER A 368 -16.46 -2.80 -14.84
CA SER A 368 -16.28 -1.89 -15.99
C SER A 368 -16.05 -2.61 -17.31
N ILE A 369 -15.43 -3.80 -17.30
CA ILE A 369 -15.18 -4.60 -18.51
C ILE A 369 -16.22 -5.69 -18.74
N GLY A 370 -17.21 -5.83 -17.85
CA GLY A 370 -18.27 -6.85 -17.95
C GLY A 370 -17.79 -8.27 -17.65
N ALA A 371 -16.76 -8.43 -16.80
CA ALA A 371 -16.13 -9.70 -16.43
C ALA A 371 -16.67 -10.28 -15.12
#